data_436ad7be201f770c24d299871f896b62
#
_entry.id   436ad7be201f770c24d299871f896b62
#
_cell.length_a   1.000
_cell.length_b   1.000
_cell.length_c   1.000
_cell.angle_alpha   90.00
_cell.angle_beta   90.00
_cell.angle_gamma   90.00
#
_symmetry.space_group_name_H-M   'P 1'
#
loop_
_entity.id
_entity.type
_entity.pdbx_description
1 polymer ?
#
loop_
_entity_poly.entity_id
_entity_poly.type
_entity_poly.pdbx_seq_one_letter_code
_entity_poly.pdbx_strand_id
1 'polypeptide(L)'
;QGLDAVNISIDTLDETCYHTVTRCGELNQALDGLQAALEYPNLRVKLNCVPMNQSEEEYIQMAEYAKEHPVEVRFIEMMPIGIGKSCQGKSRDELLELLEKAFGTAEPYEKHLGNGPAEYVSFPGFQGRIGFISAVSHKFCDSCNRIRLTSEGYLKLCLQYESGTDLRELLRSGATDEELKEAMRQAIWKKPACHNFSNERREEAGQKKEHRAMYGIGG
;
A
#
# COMPACT_ATOMS: atom_id res chain seq x y z
N GLN A 1 -9.00 23.43 -1.41
CA GLN A 1 -9.87 22.61 -0.56
C GLN A 1 -9.09 21.95 0.60
N GLY A 2 -7.79 22.29 0.80
CA GLY A 2 -6.99 21.81 1.93
C GLY A 2 -6.50 20.37 1.81
N LEU A 3 -6.26 19.87 0.60
CA LEU A 3 -5.64 18.57 0.39
C LEU A 3 -4.11 18.69 0.52
N ASP A 4 -3.52 17.95 1.47
CA ASP A 4 -2.06 17.98 1.72
C ASP A 4 -1.29 16.97 0.88
N ALA A 5 -1.91 15.87 0.50
CA ALA A 5 -1.26 14.82 -0.27
C ALA A 5 -2.26 13.99 -1.09
N VAL A 6 -1.79 13.44 -2.20
CA VAL A 6 -2.53 12.49 -3.03
C VAL A 6 -1.69 11.22 -3.23
N ASN A 7 -2.35 10.07 -3.25
CA ASN A 7 -1.74 8.79 -3.64
C ASN A 7 -2.38 8.35 -4.95
N ILE A 8 -1.57 8.13 -5.96
CA ILE A 8 -1.98 7.67 -7.28
C ILE A 8 -1.39 6.28 -7.49
N SER A 9 -2.20 5.32 -7.90
CA SER A 9 -1.73 3.95 -8.18
C SER A 9 -1.43 3.81 -9.67
N ILE A 10 -0.17 3.58 -9.99
CA ILE A 10 0.33 3.29 -11.34
C ILE A 10 1.37 2.18 -11.19
N ASP A 11 1.03 0.97 -11.65
CA ASP A 11 1.90 -0.20 -11.46
C ASP A 11 2.95 -0.33 -12.57
N THR A 12 2.74 0.31 -13.72
CA THR A 12 3.65 0.30 -14.87
C THR A 12 3.46 1.56 -15.72
N LEU A 13 4.50 1.94 -16.45
CA LEU A 13 4.46 3.00 -17.48
C LEU A 13 4.36 2.42 -18.90
N ASP A 14 4.26 1.11 -19.06
CA ASP A 14 3.92 0.45 -20.33
C ASP A 14 2.40 0.42 -20.52
N GLU A 15 1.91 0.99 -21.63
CA GLU A 15 0.48 1.14 -21.92
C GLU A 15 -0.26 -0.20 -22.00
N THR A 16 0.38 -1.19 -22.64
CA THR A 16 -0.19 -2.53 -22.84
C THR A 16 -0.29 -3.28 -21.51
N CYS A 17 0.77 -3.21 -20.71
CA CYS A 17 0.80 -3.79 -19.37
C CYS A 17 -0.22 -3.09 -18.46
N TYR A 18 -0.30 -1.75 -18.49
CA TYR A 18 -1.25 -0.97 -17.71
C TYR A 18 -2.70 -1.35 -18.02
N HIS A 19 -3.05 -1.44 -19.31
CA HIS A 19 -4.39 -1.86 -19.73
C HIS A 19 -4.72 -3.29 -19.26
N THR A 20 -3.75 -4.19 -19.34
CA THR A 20 -3.91 -5.59 -18.88
C THR A 20 -4.13 -5.68 -17.37
N VAL A 21 -3.33 -4.97 -16.58
CA VAL A 21 -3.41 -4.97 -15.11
C VAL A 21 -4.71 -4.31 -14.63
N THR A 22 -5.07 -3.18 -15.21
CA THR A 22 -6.28 -2.42 -14.85
C THR A 22 -7.55 -2.96 -15.49
N ARG A 23 -7.42 -3.80 -16.53
CA ARG A 23 -8.50 -4.39 -17.37
C ARG A 23 -9.21 -3.41 -18.29
N CYS A 24 -9.28 -2.14 -17.96
CA CYS A 24 -9.98 -1.11 -18.72
C CYS A 24 -9.39 0.29 -18.56
N GLY A 25 -8.27 0.42 -17.84
CA GLY A 25 -7.61 1.70 -17.63
C GLY A 25 -6.80 2.13 -18.85
N GLU A 26 -6.69 3.43 -19.05
CA GLU A 26 -5.83 4.06 -20.04
C GLU A 26 -4.72 4.81 -19.32
N LEU A 27 -3.47 4.45 -19.59
CA LEU A 27 -2.30 5.01 -18.92
C LEU A 27 -2.23 6.53 -19.07
N ASN A 28 -2.51 7.03 -20.28
CA ASN A 28 -2.45 8.46 -20.55
C ASN A 28 -3.39 9.28 -19.67
N GLN A 29 -4.59 8.77 -19.38
CA GLN A 29 -5.53 9.45 -18.45
C GLN A 29 -4.99 9.49 -17.02
N ALA A 30 -4.31 8.42 -16.58
CA ALA A 30 -3.68 8.40 -15.25
C ALA A 30 -2.48 9.37 -15.18
N LEU A 31 -1.69 9.45 -16.25
CA LEU A 31 -0.55 10.38 -16.35
C LEU A 31 -1.02 11.84 -16.44
N ASP A 32 -2.10 12.12 -17.16
CA ASP A 32 -2.73 13.45 -17.19
C ASP A 32 -3.18 13.88 -15.78
N GLY A 33 -3.80 12.98 -15.05
CA GLY A 33 -4.19 13.22 -13.66
C GLY A 33 -2.99 13.45 -12.73
N LEU A 34 -1.91 12.71 -12.94
CA LEU A 34 -0.65 12.88 -12.23
C LEU A 34 -0.02 14.23 -12.54
N GLN A 35 0.04 14.62 -13.83
CA GLN A 35 0.58 15.89 -14.25
C GLN A 35 -0.22 17.06 -13.66
N ALA A 36 -1.54 16.98 -13.69
CA ALA A 36 -2.42 17.96 -13.06
C ALA A 36 -2.17 18.08 -11.54
N ALA A 37 -1.89 16.98 -10.86
CA ALA A 37 -1.56 17.02 -9.43
C ALA A 37 -0.20 17.74 -9.18
N LEU A 38 0.78 17.56 -10.06
CA LEU A 38 2.10 18.19 -9.96
C LEU A 38 2.08 19.72 -10.20
N GLU A 39 1.04 20.25 -10.82
CA GLU A 39 0.86 21.72 -10.97
C GLU A 39 0.62 22.43 -9.63
N TYR A 40 0.28 21.68 -8.58
CA TYR A 40 0.04 22.24 -7.24
C TYR A 40 1.30 22.10 -6.36
N PRO A 41 2.10 23.15 -6.16
CA PRO A 41 3.41 23.07 -5.50
C PRO A 41 3.34 22.65 -4.02
N ASN A 42 2.18 22.83 -3.39
CA ASN A 42 1.96 22.46 -1.99
C ASN A 42 1.32 21.07 -1.83
N LEU A 43 0.98 20.41 -2.92
CA LEU A 43 0.39 19.07 -2.91
C LEU A 43 1.49 18.01 -3.00
N ARG A 44 1.61 17.19 -1.97
CA ARG A 44 2.52 16.05 -2.02
C ARG A 44 1.93 14.93 -2.86
N VAL A 45 2.63 14.58 -3.93
CA VAL A 45 2.21 13.52 -4.85
C VAL A 45 3.00 12.25 -4.60
N LYS A 46 2.30 11.14 -4.42
CA LYS A 46 2.88 9.81 -4.21
C LYS A 46 2.34 8.83 -5.24
N LEU A 47 3.25 8.14 -5.91
CA LEU A 47 2.91 7.03 -6.80
C LEU A 47 3.03 5.71 -6.05
N ASN A 48 2.02 4.87 -6.14
CA ASN A 48 2.07 3.51 -5.64
C ASN A 48 2.23 2.54 -6.79
N CYS A 49 3.23 1.69 -6.70
CA CYS A 49 3.49 0.60 -7.62
C CYS A 49 3.54 -0.70 -6.82
N VAL A 50 2.76 -1.69 -7.23
CA VAL A 50 2.84 -3.04 -6.67
C VAL A 50 3.68 -3.89 -7.64
N PRO A 51 4.90 -4.29 -7.25
CA PRO A 51 5.73 -5.16 -8.06
C PRO A 51 5.07 -6.53 -8.20
N MET A 52 4.76 -6.91 -9.42
CA MET A 52 4.17 -8.21 -9.77
C MET A 52 5.09 -8.92 -10.76
N ASN A 53 4.69 -8.96 -12.03
CA ASN A 53 5.43 -9.64 -13.09
C ASN A 53 6.03 -8.66 -14.11
N GLN A 54 6.21 -7.40 -13.74
CA GLN A 54 6.85 -6.40 -14.60
C GLN A 54 8.34 -6.75 -14.81
N SER A 55 8.91 -6.27 -15.90
CA SER A 55 10.33 -6.41 -16.18
C SER A 55 11.19 -5.51 -15.26
N GLU A 56 12.48 -5.77 -15.23
CA GLU A 56 13.42 -4.93 -14.46
C GLU A 56 13.48 -3.51 -15.01
N GLU A 57 13.37 -3.37 -16.33
CA GLU A 57 13.32 -2.10 -17.03
C GLU A 57 12.11 -1.26 -16.61
N GLU A 58 10.94 -1.88 -16.42
CA GLU A 58 9.73 -1.17 -15.98
C GLU A 58 9.89 -0.62 -14.55
N TYR A 59 10.55 -1.35 -13.64
CA TYR A 59 10.84 -0.81 -12.29
C TYR A 59 11.84 0.34 -12.32
N ILE A 60 12.84 0.25 -13.21
CA ILE A 60 13.81 1.34 -13.41
C ILE A 60 13.10 2.58 -13.97
N GLN A 61 12.27 2.45 -14.99
CA GLN A 61 11.49 3.54 -15.56
C GLN A 61 10.55 4.19 -14.53
N MET A 62 9.91 3.38 -13.70
CA MET A 62 9.08 3.88 -12.61
C MET A 62 9.91 4.70 -11.60
N ALA A 63 11.13 4.27 -11.28
CA ALA A 63 12.02 5.02 -10.40
C ALA A 63 12.57 6.29 -11.07
N GLU A 64 12.84 6.27 -12.38
CA GLU A 64 13.25 7.45 -13.15
C GLU A 64 12.21 8.57 -13.07
N TYR A 65 10.93 8.24 -12.97
CA TYR A 65 9.90 9.25 -12.76
C TYR A 65 10.15 10.09 -11.49
N ALA A 66 10.64 9.47 -10.40
CA ALA A 66 11.05 10.19 -9.19
C ALA A 66 12.38 10.95 -9.36
N LYS A 67 13.22 10.58 -10.33
CA LYS A 67 14.42 11.35 -10.67
C LYS A 67 14.06 12.66 -11.34
N GLU A 68 13.09 12.64 -12.26
CA GLU A 68 12.68 13.77 -13.09
C GLU A 68 11.65 14.67 -12.42
N HIS A 69 10.89 14.14 -11.46
CA HIS A 69 9.77 14.85 -10.82
C HIS A 69 9.86 14.77 -9.28
N PRO A 70 9.34 15.78 -8.56
CA PRO A 70 9.32 15.81 -7.09
C PRO A 70 8.19 14.93 -6.52
N VAL A 71 8.22 13.62 -6.83
CA VAL A 71 7.24 12.63 -6.40
C VAL A 71 7.89 11.56 -5.52
N GLU A 72 7.11 10.97 -4.63
CA GLU A 72 7.52 9.76 -3.91
C GLU A 72 6.98 8.52 -4.64
N VAL A 73 7.83 7.79 -5.35
CA VAL A 73 7.49 6.47 -5.93
C VAL A 73 7.62 5.41 -4.86
N ARG A 74 6.54 4.70 -4.55
CA ARG A 74 6.50 3.69 -3.50
C ARG A 74 6.22 2.32 -4.07
N PHE A 75 7.17 1.44 -3.91
CA PHE A 75 7.01 0.02 -4.20
C PHE A 75 6.36 -0.67 -3.00
N ILE A 76 5.20 -1.26 -3.23
CA ILE A 76 4.41 -1.94 -2.20
C ILE A 76 4.52 -3.44 -2.42
N GLU A 77 5.13 -4.14 -1.48
CA GLU A 77 5.31 -5.58 -1.56
C GLU A 77 3.96 -6.31 -1.69
N MET A 78 3.88 -7.23 -2.65
CA MET A 78 2.69 -8.02 -2.89
C MET A 78 2.36 -8.90 -1.68
N MET A 79 1.16 -8.73 -1.15
CA MET A 79 0.65 -9.56 -0.07
C MET A 79 -0.11 -10.78 -0.63
N PRO A 80 0.04 -11.98 -0.06
CA PRO A 80 -0.63 -13.19 -0.53
C PRO A 80 -2.11 -13.22 -0.12
N ILE A 81 -2.88 -12.23 -0.61
CA ILE A 81 -4.33 -12.10 -0.40
C ILE A 81 -5.03 -12.08 -1.76
N GLY A 82 -6.11 -12.83 -1.90
CA GLY A 82 -6.85 -12.91 -3.14
C GLY A 82 -5.96 -13.38 -4.29
N ILE A 83 -5.89 -12.61 -5.38
CA ILE A 83 -5.04 -12.92 -6.55
C ILE A 83 -3.55 -12.85 -6.25
N GLY A 84 -3.14 -12.11 -5.21
CA GLY A 84 -1.74 -12.02 -4.79
C GLY A 84 -1.12 -13.35 -4.35
N LYS A 85 -1.94 -14.37 -4.06
CA LYS A 85 -1.47 -15.73 -3.75
C LYS A 85 -0.80 -16.43 -4.94
N SER A 86 -1.14 -16.03 -6.15
CA SER A 86 -0.60 -16.60 -7.39
C SER A 86 0.40 -15.69 -8.09
N CYS A 87 0.66 -14.50 -7.56
CA CYS A 87 1.62 -13.56 -8.12
C CYS A 87 2.98 -13.69 -7.42
N GLN A 88 4.05 -13.61 -8.21
CA GLN A 88 5.41 -13.46 -7.69
C GLN A 88 5.77 -11.98 -7.78
N GLY A 89 5.93 -11.34 -6.63
CA GLY A 89 6.41 -9.96 -6.54
C GLY A 89 7.91 -9.93 -6.23
N LYS A 90 8.57 -8.79 -6.49
CA LYS A 90 9.94 -8.55 -6.01
C LYS A 90 9.88 -8.01 -4.58
N SER A 91 10.82 -8.47 -3.76
CA SER A 91 11.05 -7.97 -2.42
C SER A 91 11.71 -6.58 -2.45
N ARG A 92 11.71 -5.90 -1.29
CA ARG A 92 12.42 -4.63 -1.11
C ARG A 92 13.90 -4.75 -1.49
N ASP A 93 14.56 -5.80 -1.02
CA ASP A 93 16.01 -5.95 -1.20
C ASP A 93 16.38 -6.21 -2.67
N GLU A 94 15.59 -7.01 -3.38
CA GLU A 94 15.76 -7.23 -4.82
C GLU A 94 15.56 -5.95 -5.64
N LEU A 95 14.55 -5.15 -5.29
CA LEU A 95 14.30 -3.86 -5.95
C LEU A 95 15.40 -2.84 -5.61
N LEU A 96 15.81 -2.77 -4.36
CA LEU A 96 16.88 -1.85 -3.94
C LEU A 96 18.18 -2.17 -4.66
N GLU A 97 18.58 -3.45 -4.73
CA GLU A 97 19.78 -3.88 -5.46
C GLU A 97 19.70 -3.52 -6.95
N LEU A 98 18.54 -3.74 -7.58
CA LEU A 98 18.29 -3.36 -8.97
C LEU A 98 18.47 -1.86 -9.19
N LEU A 99 17.84 -1.04 -8.34
CA LEU A 99 17.87 0.42 -8.46
C LEU A 99 19.26 0.99 -8.13
N GLU A 100 19.99 0.39 -7.19
CA GLU A 100 21.39 0.79 -6.91
C GLU A 100 22.32 0.49 -8.08
N LYS A 101 22.11 -0.59 -8.80
CA LYS A 101 22.87 -0.89 -10.04
C LYS A 101 22.59 0.15 -11.13
N ALA A 102 21.37 0.67 -11.20
CA ALA A 102 20.98 1.64 -12.24
C ALA A 102 21.37 3.09 -11.88
N PHE A 103 21.26 3.49 -10.62
CA PHE A 103 21.31 4.90 -10.20
C PHE A 103 22.42 5.21 -9.19
N GLY A 104 23.18 4.22 -8.75
CA GLY A 104 24.22 4.37 -7.72
C GLY A 104 23.67 4.10 -6.32
N THR A 105 24.51 4.29 -5.30
CA THR A 105 24.20 3.95 -3.91
C THR A 105 23.04 4.77 -3.37
N ALA A 106 22.06 4.10 -2.78
CA ALA A 106 20.94 4.71 -2.11
C ALA A 106 21.31 5.20 -0.70
N GLU A 107 20.85 6.37 -0.33
CA GLU A 107 21.00 6.91 1.02
C GLU A 107 19.66 6.87 1.77
N PRO A 108 19.62 6.40 3.03
CA PRO A 108 18.41 6.42 3.82
C PRO A 108 17.83 7.85 3.96
N TYR A 109 16.52 7.97 3.86
CA TYR A 109 15.84 9.25 4.04
C TYR A 109 14.97 9.22 5.30
N GLU A 110 15.47 9.83 6.37
CA GLU A 110 14.91 9.71 7.71
C GLU A 110 13.66 10.58 7.98
N LYS A 111 13.34 11.54 7.08
CA LYS A 111 12.17 12.40 7.29
C LYS A 111 10.88 11.63 7.04
N HIS A 112 9.96 11.72 7.98
CA HIS A 112 8.63 11.14 7.81
C HIS A 112 7.84 11.88 6.74
N LEU A 113 7.42 11.15 5.70
CA LEU A 113 6.61 11.67 4.60
C LEU A 113 5.13 11.27 4.75
N GLY A 114 4.58 11.35 5.96
CA GLY A 114 3.21 11.03 6.32
C GLY A 114 3.10 9.90 7.35
N ASN A 115 1.89 9.41 7.60
CA ASN A 115 1.59 8.41 8.64
C ASN A 115 1.65 6.95 8.12
N GLY A 116 2.28 6.72 6.98
CA GLY A 116 2.40 5.39 6.37
C GLY A 116 3.66 4.65 6.83
N PRO A 117 3.71 3.32 6.61
CA PRO A 117 4.85 2.48 6.98
C PRO A 117 5.97 2.48 5.93
N ALA A 118 5.94 3.38 4.95
CA ALA A 118 6.95 3.44 3.91
C ALA A 118 8.30 3.91 4.48
N GLU A 119 9.34 3.14 4.24
CA GLU A 119 10.73 3.54 4.40
C GLU A 119 11.23 4.15 3.11
N TYR A 120 11.93 5.28 3.20
CA TYR A 120 12.37 6.02 2.02
C TYR A 120 13.88 6.03 1.88
N VAL A 121 14.31 6.05 0.62
CA VAL A 121 15.69 6.28 0.22
C VAL A 121 15.77 7.39 -0.82
N SER A 122 16.92 8.04 -0.90
CA SER A 122 17.25 9.00 -1.96
C SER A 122 18.40 8.48 -2.81
N PHE A 123 18.35 8.78 -4.10
CA PHE A 123 19.43 8.49 -5.04
C PHE A 123 20.07 9.79 -5.50
N PRO A 124 21.34 9.75 -5.93
CA PRO A 124 22.03 10.93 -6.48
C PRO A 124 21.26 11.54 -7.65
N GLY A 125 20.99 12.84 -7.59
CA GLY A 125 20.32 13.59 -8.66
C GLY A 125 18.81 13.42 -8.74
N PHE A 126 18.17 12.68 -7.83
CA PHE A 126 16.72 12.55 -7.79
C PHE A 126 16.06 13.79 -7.19
N GLN A 127 14.97 14.25 -7.81
CA GLN A 127 14.12 15.31 -7.24
C GLN A 127 13.18 14.73 -6.17
N GLY A 128 12.60 13.56 -6.45
CA GLY A 128 11.72 12.82 -5.55
C GLY A 128 12.45 11.79 -4.70
N ARG A 129 11.71 10.78 -4.25
CA ARG A 129 12.23 9.72 -3.36
C ARG A 129 11.66 8.37 -3.77
N ILE A 130 12.40 7.31 -3.45
CA ILE A 130 11.90 5.94 -3.58
C ILE A 130 11.50 5.44 -2.20
N GLY A 131 10.29 4.92 -2.08
CA GLY A 131 9.76 4.36 -0.86
C GLY A 131 9.50 2.86 -1.00
N PHE A 132 9.62 2.14 0.10
CA PHE A 132 9.29 0.71 0.16
C PHE A 132 8.28 0.46 1.27
N ILE A 133 7.22 -0.28 0.97
CA ILE A 133 6.24 -0.78 1.92
C ILE A 133 6.35 -2.30 1.96
N SER A 134 7.19 -2.79 2.85
CA SER A 134 7.57 -4.21 2.93
C SER A 134 6.67 -4.95 3.92
N ALA A 135 5.46 -5.30 3.45
CA ALA A 135 4.45 -5.91 4.31
C ALA A 135 4.74 -7.37 4.67
N VAL A 136 5.60 -8.06 3.92
CA VAL A 136 5.90 -9.50 4.10
C VAL A 136 7.33 -9.72 4.55
N SER A 137 8.31 -9.14 3.83
CA SER A 137 9.75 -9.33 4.10
C SER A 137 10.24 -8.56 5.33
N HIS A 138 9.81 -7.30 5.48
CA HIS A 138 10.19 -6.42 6.60
C HIS A 138 8.92 -5.92 7.30
N LYS A 139 8.35 -6.78 8.15
CA LYS A 139 7.07 -6.53 8.80
C LYS A 139 7.11 -5.27 9.68
N PHE A 140 6.16 -4.38 9.48
CA PHE A 140 5.95 -3.18 10.29
C PHE A 140 4.76 -3.31 11.26
N CYS A 141 4.44 -4.54 11.70
CA CYS A 141 3.25 -4.81 12.52
C CYS A 141 3.28 -4.06 13.85
N ASP A 142 4.45 -3.93 14.48
CA ASP A 142 4.61 -3.27 15.78
C ASP A 142 4.24 -1.77 15.75
N SER A 143 4.44 -1.12 14.58
CA SER A 143 4.07 0.27 14.34
C SER A 143 2.78 0.43 13.52
N CYS A 144 2.08 -0.67 13.23
CA CYS A 144 0.91 -0.66 12.35
C CYS A 144 -0.30 0.01 12.98
N ASN A 145 -0.62 1.20 12.52
CA ASN A 145 -1.80 2.00 12.92
C ASN A 145 -3.03 1.77 12.02
N ARG A 146 -3.06 0.72 11.19
CA ARG A 146 -4.10 0.52 10.18
C ARG A 146 -5.31 -0.22 10.74
N ILE A 147 -6.48 0.35 10.50
CA ILE A 147 -7.79 -0.30 10.57
C ILE A 147 -8.55 0.04 9.30
N ARG A 148 -9.54 -0.76 8.92
CA ARG A 148 -10.35 -0.52 7.73
C ARG A 148 -11.82 -0.66 8.07
N LEU A 149 -12.62 0.22 7.50
CA LEU A 149 -14.06 0.09 7.46
C LEU A 149 -14.43 -0.38 6.05
N THR A 150 -15.05 -1.55 5.95
CA THR A 150 -15.52 -2.05 4.66
C THR A 150 -16.80 -1.33 4.23
N SER A 151 -17.15 -1.42 2.93
CA SER A 151 -18.41 -0.89 2.39
C SER A 151 -19.65 -1.49 3.06
N GLU A 152 -19.49 -2.65 3.68
CA GLU A 152 -20.55 -3.34 4.44
C GLU A 152 -20.68 -2.86 5.88
N GLY A 153 -19.82 -1.93 6.34
CA GLY A 153 -19.82 -1.41 7.71
C GLY A 153 -19.11 -2.31 8.73
N TYR A 154 -18.24 -3.21 8.25
CA TYR A 154 -17.42 -4.04 9.12
C TYR A 154 -16.07 -3.38 9.41
N LEU A 155 -15.76 -3.17 10.69
CA LEU A 155 -14.47 -2.64 11.14
C LEU A 155 -13.44 -3.78 11.20
N LYS A 156 -12.52 -3.79 10.24
CA LYS A 156 -11.47 -4.80 10.08
C LYS A 156 -10.17 -4.32 10.70
N LEU A 157 -9.50 -5.17 11.47
CA LEU A 157 -8.32 -4.82 12.27
C LEU A 157 -7.00 -5.14 11.58
N CYS A 158 -6.98 -6.17 10.74
CA CYS A 158 -5.82 -6.62 9.99
C CYS A 158 -6.25 -7.12 8.61
N LEU A 159 -5.39 -6.99 7.60
CA LEU A 159 -5.68 -7.51 6.26
C LEU A 159 -5.71 -9.03 6.22
N GLN A 160 -4.81 -9.69 6.94
CA GLN A 160 -4.68 -11.15 6.89
C GLN A 160 -5.82 -11.90 7.58
N TYR A 161 -6.44 -11.32 8.61
CA TYR A 161 -7.41 -12.02 9.42
C TYR A 161 -8.82 -11.47 9.24
N GLU A 162 -9.82 -12.33 9.44
CA GLU A 162 -11.24 -11.92 9.42
C GLU A 162 -11.66 -11.15 10.68
N SER A 163 -10.76 -11.01 11.65
CA SER A 163 -11.05 -10.36 12.94
C SER A 163 -11.51 -8.92 12.79
N GLY A 164 -12.54 -8.56 13.53
CA GLY A 164 -13.13 -7.23 13.50
C GLY A 164 -14.49 -7.18 14.20
N THR A 165 -15.28 -6.12 13.90
CA THR A 165 -16.60 -5.89 14.49
C THR A 165 -17.56 -5.35 13.45
N ASP A 166 -18.77 -5.89 13.38
CA ASP A 166 -19.83 -5.37 12.51
C ASP A 166 -20.46 -4.13 13.17
N LEU A 167 -20.01 -2.95 12.73
CA LEU A 167 -20.55 -1.68 13.21
C LEU A 167 -21.93 -1.36 12.60
N ARG A 168 -22.22 -1.91 11.41
CA ARG A 168 -23.51 -1.73 10.77
C ARG A 168 -24.63 -2.41 11.58
N GLU A 169 -24.38 -3.63 12.06
CA GLU A 169 -25.34 -4.35 12.90
C GLU A 169 -25.63 -3.55 14.18
N LEU A 170 -24.61 -3.09 14.85
CA LEU A 170 -24.75 -2.25 16.06
C LEU A 170 -25.54 -0.98 15.77
N LEU A 171 -25.21 -0.26 14.70
CA LEU A 171 -25.88 0.99 14.34
C LEU A 171 -27.37 0.74 14.00
N ARG A 172 -27.68 -0.33 13.28
CA ARG A 172 -29.05 -0.66 12.88
C ARG A 172 -29.91 -1.21 14.01
N SER A 173 -29.29 -1.79 15.03
CA SER A 173 -29.96 -2.21 16.27
C SER A 173 -30.26 -1.04 17.22
N GLY A 174 -29.88 0.18 16.86
CA GLY A 174 -30.16 1.39 17.63
C GLY A 174 -29.08 1.74 18.66
N ALA A 175 -27.85 1.25 18.47
CA ALA A 175 -26.75 1.63 19.34
C ALA A 175 -26.49 3.13 19.29
N THR A 176 -26.22 3.71 20.45
CA THR A 176 -25.83 5.11 20.61
C THR A 176 -24.40 5.34 20.11
N ASP A 177 -24.04 6.60 19.86
CA ASP A 177 -22.67 6.98 19.48
C ASP A 177 -21.64 6.52 20.51
N GLU A 178 -21.98 6.54 21.79
CA GLU A 178 -21.06 6.10 22.85
C GLU A 178 -20.86 4.57 22.84
N GLU A 179 -21.91 3.82 22.58
CA GLU A 179 -21.81 2.36 22.41
C GLU A 179 -21.01 1.99 21.16
N LEU A 180 -21.17 2.71 20.05
CA LEU A 180 -20.34 2.52 18.85
C LEU A 180 -18.87 2.84 19.11
N LYS A 181 -18.56 3.96 19.78
CA LYS A 181 -17.19 4.32 20.16
C LYS A 181 -16.56 3.25 21.05
N GLU A 182 -17.32 2.74 22.03
CA GLU A 182 -16.81 1.70 22.92
C GLU A 182 -16.57 0.38 22.16
N ALA A 183 -17.47 -0.02 21.26
CA ALA A 183 -17.29 -1.19 20.41
C ALA A 183 -16.04 -1.06 19.51
N MET A 184 -15.82 0.11 18.92
CA MET A 184 -14.60 0.38 18.15
C MET A 184 -13.35 0.31 19.02
N ARG A 185 -13.36 0.88 20.21
CA ARG A 185 -12.23 0.85 21.16
C ARG A 185 -11.89 -0.58 21.55
N GLN A 186 -12.90 -1.37 21.92
CA GLN A 186 -12.73 -2.78 22.27
C GLN A 186 -12.23 -3.61 21.09
N ALA A 187 -12.69 -3.32 19.87
CA ALA A 187 -12.18 -3.97 18.67
C ALA A 187 -10.69 -3.67 18.48
N ILE A 188 -10.28 -2.39 18.56
CA ILE A 188 -8.88 -1.98 18.40
C ILE A 188 -7.96 -2.68 19.41
N TRP A 189 -8.38 -2.81 20.66
CA TRP A 189 -7.62 -3.57 21.67
C TRP A 189 -7.42 -5.04 21.34
N LYS A 190 -8.28 -5.62 20.52
CA LYS A 190 -8.18 -7.01 20.04
C LYS A 190 -7.41 -7.13 18.73
N LYS A 191 -6.81 -6.05 18.24
CA LYS A 191 -6.01 -6.09 17.02
C LYS A 191 -4.86 -7.09 17.17
N PRO A 192 -4.65 -8.01 16.21
CA PRO A 192 -3.53 -8.95 16.24
C PRO A 192 -2.19 -8.21 16.32
N ALA A 193 -1.27 -8.71 17.12
CA ALA A 193 0.07 -8.12 17.27
C ALA A 193 0.84 -8.15 15.95
N CYS A 194 0.71 -9.24 15.17
CA CYS A 194 1.34 -9.33 13.87
C CYS A 194 0.50 -10.20 12.90
N HIS A 195 0.79 -10.07 11.62
CA HIS A 195 0.34 -11.01 10.60
C HIS A 195 1.36 -12.14 10.40
N ASN A 196 0.93 -13.24 9.77
CA ASN A 196 1.76 -14.41 9.51
C ASN A 196 1.71 -14.83 8.03
N PHE A 197 1.92 -13.89 7.09
CA PHE A 197 1.90 -14.19 5.65
C PHE A 197 2.99 -15.18 5.23
N SER A 198 4.13 -15.20 5.92
CA SER A 198 5.27 -16.07 5.60
C SER A 198 5.10 -17.51 6.11
N ASN A 199 4.09 -17.79 6.92
CA ASN A 199 3.86 -19.13 7.52
C ASN A 199 2.43 -19.61 7.21
N GLU A 200 2.21 -20.08 5.97
CA GLU A 200 0.89 -20.57 5.55
C GLU A 200 0.41 -21.80 6.33
N ARG A 201 1.32 -22.52 6.98
CA ARG A 201 1.06 -23.82 7.64
C ARG A 201 0.67 -23.72 9.13
N ARG A 202 0.79 -22.57 9.77
CA ARG A 202 0.34 -22.40 11.16
C ARG A 202 -0.90 -21.54 11.20
N GLU A 203 -2.05 -22.18 11.36
CA GLU A 203 -3.23 -21.50 11.90
C GLU A 203 -2.90 -21.15 13.35
N GLU A 204 -2.78 -19.86 13.64
CA GLU A 204 -2.75 -19.40 15.02
C GLU A 204 -4.11 -19.71 15.62
N ALA A 205 -4.12 -20.40 16.77
CA ALA A 205 -5.32 -20.90 17.42
C ALA A 205 -6.35 -19.74 17.58
N GLY A 206 -7.47 -19.84 16.86
CA GLY A 206 -8.60 -18.93 16.98
C GLY A 206 -8.67 -17.78 15.99
N GLN A 207 -7.72 -17.59 15.06
CA GLN A 207 -7.78 -16.54 14.06
C GLN A 207 -8.02 -17.12 12.66
N LYS A 208 -9.18 -16.85 12.08
CA LYS A 208 -9.49 -17.21 10.70
C LYS A 208 -8.78 -16.29 9.74
N LYS A 209 -8.11 -16.86 8.72
CA LYS A 209 -7.48 -16.11 7.63
C LYS A 209 -8.54 -15.48 6.72
N GLU A 210 -8.22 -14.30 6.21
CA GLU A 210 -9.06 -13.62 5.23
C GLU A 210 -9.12 -14.39 3.92
N HIS A 211 -10.33 -14.62 3.43
CA HIS A 211 -10.59 -15.33 2.17
C HIS A 211 -11.13 -14.39 1.06
N ARG A 212 -11.58 -13.19 1.41
CA ARG A 212 -12.08 -12.21 0.45
C ARG A 212 -10.94 -11.59 -0.33
N ALA A 213 -11.24 -11.13 -1.53
CA ALA A 213 -10.29 -10.34 -2.32
C ALA A 213 -10.10 -8.93 -1.75
N MET A 214 -8.96 -8.28 -2.08
CA MET A 214 -8.60 -6.95 -1.57
C MET A 214 -9.70 -5.90 -1.77
N TYR A 215 -10.37 -5.89 -2.94
CA TYR A 215 -11.47 -4.96 -3.21
C TYR A 215 -12.68 -5.12 -2.27
N GLY A 216 -12.87 -6.29 -1.68
CA GLY A 216 -13.95 -6.56 -0.72
C GLY A 216 -13.61 -6.22 0.74
N ILE A 217 -12.37 -5.82 1.02
CA ILE A 217 -11.87 -5.55 2.37
C ILE A 217 -11.26 -4.16 2.53
N GLY A 218 -11.53 -3.26 1.59
CA GLY A 218 -11.11 -1.86 1.66
C GLY A 218 -9.63 -1.65 1.29
N GLY A 219 -9.15 -2.38 0.31
CA GLY A 219 -7.80 -2.25 -0.27
C GLY A 219 -7.85 -2.06 -1.76
#